data_8bfa0c880d5dce7c074a08c77a21770d
#
_entry.id   8bfa0c880d5dce7c074a08c77a21770d
#
_cell.length_a   1.000
_cell.length_b   1.000
_cell.length_c   1.000
_cell.angle_alpha   90.00
_cell.angle_beta   90.00
_cell.angle_gamma   90.00
#
_symmetry.space_group_name_H-M   'P 1'
#
loop_
_entity.id
_entity.type
_entity.pdbx_description
1 polymer ?
#
loop_
_entity_poly.entity_id
_entity_poly.type
_entity_poly.pdbx_seq_one_letter_code
_entity_poly.pdbx_strand_id
1 'polypeptide(L)'
;GGWCSSFAKKNDPDNYIYCRITVLFTAGNPDNANCYWATGGSAVFNAEEGNWQFASAGIVAPNNCTYIRVVLQMNRQMNFADFTGIYLYPEAFGTQYIYDKNGNRKTRKMLYGGQEKSEFDDADNLTKHTAAGRTVSSTFHYGDTEAEQKKHLLLKSIAPLGSVSKFSYDNFGNPLTSQVQNADTNPSYFIRGETSYTDDGNYVTEQKDARGKIVRTEIDPQRGTTTSVTDAKGQTVEYKYDELRRIVKTSAKMGAKEGIPTIHNEYTYDEQRGNLVEIRHNTDGNAANDVVYSFEQDALGRQ
;
A
#
# COMPACT_ATOMS: atom_id res chain seq x y z
N GLY A 1 -18.38 -13.32 -28.06
CA GLY A 1 -19.33 -12.46 -28.79
C GLY A 1 -18.99 -12.30 -30.23
N GLY A 2 -19.81 -11.59 -30.96
CA GLY A 2 -19.61 -11.30 -32.38
C GLY A 2 -20.76 -10.52 -33.00
N TRP A 3 -20.64 -10.24 -34.28
CA TRP A 3 -21.65 -9.57 -35.07
C TRP A 3 -22.37 -10.54 -35.99
N CYS A 4 -23.65 -10.35 -36.16
CA CYS A 4 -24.47 -11.09 -37.11
C CYS A 4 -25.39 -10.14 -37.86
N SER A 5 -25.53 -10.33 -39.15
CA SER A 5 -26.63 -9.79 -39.95
C SER A 5 -27.43 -10.96 -40.47
N SER A 6 -28.71 -10.95 -40.26
CA SER A 6 -29.58 -12.07 -40.61
C SER A 6 -30.95 -11.58 -41.04
N PHE A 7 -31.59 -12.34 -41.93
CA PHE A 7 -32.94 -12.08 -42.37
C PHE A 7 -33.74 -13.37 -42.49
N ALA A 8 -34.90 -13.40 -41.84
CA ALA A 8 -35.85 -14.49 -41.93
C ALA A 8 -37.21 -13.97 -42.42
N LYS A 9 -37.79 -14.63 -43.41
CA LYS A 9 -39.14 -14.32 -43.84
C LYS A 9 -40.14 -14.99 -42.89
N LYS A 10 -40.93 -14.20 -42.20
CA LYS A 10 -41.90 -14.64 -41.23
C LYS A 10 -43.11 -15.28 -41.91
N ASN A 11 -43.18 -16.61 -41.98
CA ASN A 11 -44.33 -17.29 -42.54
C ASN A 11 -44.88 -18.48 -41.73
N ASP A 12 -44.34 -18.76 -40.52
CA ASP A 12 -44.82 -19.89 -39.72
C ASP A 12 -44.74 -19.59 -38.24
N PRO A 13 -45.87 -19.45 -37.54
CA PRO A 13 -45.92 -19.12 -36.13
C PRO A 13 -45.39 -20.22 -35.18
N ASP A 14 -45.29 -21.46 -35.66
CA ASP A 14 -44.86 -22.62 -34.85
C ASP A 14 -43.39 -22.96 -34.94
N ASN A 15 -42.63 -22.22 -35.75
CA ASN A 15 -41.19 -22.51 -35.99
C ASN A 15 -40.29 -21.50 -35.31
N TYR A 16 -39.43 -22.03 -34.48
CA TYR A 16 -38.39 -21.30 -33.75
C TYR A 16 -37.32 -20.77 -34.73
N ILE A 17 -37.41 -19.49 -35.10
CA ILE A 17 -36.39 -18.82 -35.91
C ILE A 17 -35.30 -18.32 -34.99
N TYR A 18 -34.06 -18.75 -35.18
CA TYR A 18 -32.92 -18.27 -34.41
C TYR A 18 -31.64 -18.13 -35.25
N CYS A 19 -30.87 -17.14 -34.87
CA CYS A 19 -29.48 -16.96 -35.25
C CYS A 19 -28.67 -16.75 -33.96
N ARG A 20 -27.59 -17.53 -33.79
CA ARG A 20 -26.83 -17.45 -32.55
C ARG A 20 -25.39 -17.94 -32.70
N ILE A 21 -24.54 -17.46 -31.82
CA ILE A 21 -23.20 -17.97 -31.54
C ILE A 21 -23.29 -18.84 -30.29
N THR A 22 -23.04 -20.15 -30.41
CA THR A 22 -23.09 -21.10 -29.29
C THR A 22 -21.70 -21.55 -28.93
N VAL A 23 -21.45 -21.69 -27.62
CA VAL A 23 -20.20 -22.25 -27.10
C VAL A 23 -20.48 -23.62 -26.50
N LEU A 24 -19.69 -24.59 -26.91
CA LEU A 24 -19.74 -25.96 -26.43
C LEU A 24 -18.44 -26.31 -25.71
N PHE A 25 -18.55 -27.10 -24.64
CA PHE A 25 -17.44 -27.60 -23.84
C PHE A 25 -17.33 -29.11 -23.91
N THR A 26 -16.09 -29.64 -23.89
CA THR A 26 -15.84 -31.06 -23.67
C THR A 26 -14.60 -31.31 -22.81
N ALA A 27 -14.63 -32.40 -22.06
CA ALA A 27 -13.48 -32.99 -21.39
C ALA A 27 -12.81 -34.10 -22.21
N GLY A 28 -13.43 -34.50 -23.33
CA GLY A 28 -12.95 -35.55 -24.21
C GLY A 28 -12.00 -35.04 -25.28
N ASN A 29 -11.44 -35.99 -26.09
CA ASN A 29 -10.69 -35.65 -27.29
C ASN A 29 -11.66 -35.25 -28.42
N PRO A 30 -11.55 -34.04 -29.00
CA PRO A 30 -12.44 -33.55 -30.06
C PRO A 30 -12.34 -34.35 -31.36
N ASP A 31 -11.25 -35.08 -31.59
CA ASP A 31 -11.05 -35.93 -32.80
C ASP A 31 -11.78 -37.28 -32.68
N ASN A 32 -12.29 -37.61 -31.50
CA ASN A 32 -13.11 -38.80 -31.31
C ASN A 32 -14.54 -38.51 -31.75
N ALA A 33 -15.05 -39.33 -32.70
CA ALA A 33 -16.41 -39.19 -33.24
C ALA A 33 -17.50 -39.29 -32.16
N ASN A 34 -17.24 -39.96 -31.03
CA ASN A 34 -18.15 -40.10 -29.88
C ASN A 34 -17.92 -39.06 -28.79
N CYS A 35 -17.14 -38.00 -29.03
CA CYS A 35 -16.90 -36.96 -28.05
C CYS A 35 -18.21 -36.21 -27.72
N TYR A 36 -18.59 -36.25 -26.45
CA TYR A 36 -19.76 -35.50 -25.98
C TYR A 36 -19.41 -34.01 -25.76
N TRP A 37 -20.26 -33.15 -26.31
CA TRP A 37 -20.17 -31.72 -26.18
C TRP A 37 -21.36 -31.17 -25.39
N ALA A 38 -21.08 -30.56 -24.25
CA ALA A 38 -22.08 -29.86 -23.45
C ALA A 38 -22.22 -28.40 -23.90
N THR A 39 -23.46 -27.93 -23.99
CA THR A 39 -23.73 -26.53 -24.31
C THR A 39 -23.40 -25.66 -23.08
N GLY A 40 -22.48 -24.71 -23.26
CA GLY A 40 -22.12 -23.75 -22.24
C GLY A 40 -23.01 -22.51 -22.23
N GLY A 41 -23.47 -22.07 -23.39
CA GLY A 41 -24.34 -20.91 -23.58
C GLY A 41 -24.31 -20.35 -24.99
N SER A 42 -25.15 -19.34 -25.24
CA SER A 42 -25.28 -18.75 -26.58
C SER A 42 -25.48 -17.23 -26.50
N ALA A 43 -24.87 -16.50 -27.43
CA ALA A 43 -25.24 -15.14 -27.78
C ALA A 43 -26.28 -15.20 -28.92
N VAL A 44 -27.47 -14.69 -28.67
CA VAL A 44 -28.63 -14.79 -29.57
C VAL A 44 -28.88 -13.45 -30.27
N PHE A 45 -29.17 -13.49 -31.55
CA PHE A 45 -29.49 -12.32 -32.37
C PHE A 45 -30.97 -12.33 -32.77
N ASN A 46 -31.51 -11.13 -33.03
CA ASN A 46 -32.84 -11.02 -33.63
C ASN A 46 -32.77 -11.40 -35.12
N ALA A 47 -33.36 -12.51 -35.45
CA ALA A 47 -33.31 -13.08 -36.82
C ALA A 47 -34.11 -12.27 -37.87
N GLU A 48 -34.96 -11.35 -37.46
CA GLU A 48 -35.88 -10.59 -38.35
C GLU A 48 -35.34 -9.22 -38.76
N GLU A 49 -34.24 -8.76 -38.19
CA GLU A 49 -33.86 -7.32 -38.24
C GLU A 49 -33.09 -6.94 -39.53
N GLY A 50 -32.41 -7.87 -40.18
CA GLY A 50 -31.69 -7.61 -41.42
C GLY A 50 -30.45 -6.69 -41.30
N ASN A 51 -30.22 -6.07 -40.16
CA ASN A 51 -29.09 -5.22 -39.90
C ASN A 51 -28.00 -5.93 -39.09
N TRP A 52 -26.80 -5.36 -39.10
CA TRP A 52 -25.70 -5.86 -38.25
C TRP A 52 -26.01 -5.63 -36.78
N GLN A 53 -26.04 -6.71 -36.04
CA GLN A 53 -26.28 -6.72 -34.60
C GLN A 53 -25.04 -7.26 -33.86
N PHE A 54 -24.75 -6.72 -32.71
CA PHE A 54 -23.73 -7.25 -31.80
C PHE A 54 -24.41 -8.01 -30.66
N ALA A 55 -23.92 -9.22 -30.38
CA ALA A 55 -24.32 -9.96 -29.18
C ALA A 55 -23.12 -10.64 -28.52
N SER A 56 -23.17 -10.72 -27.20
CA SER A 56 -22.16 -11.40 -26.38
C SER A 56 -22.82 -12.21 -25.27
N ALA A 57 -22.15 -13.24 -24.79
CA ALA A 57 -22.55 -14.02 -23.63
C ALA A 57 -21.34 -14.35 -22.77
N GLY A 58 -21.45 -14.17 -21.46
CA GLY A 58 -20.50 -14.67 -20.45
C GLY A 58 -20.84 -16.12 -20.12
N ILE A 59 -19.86 -17.00 -20.17
CA ILE A 59 -20.05 -18.44 -19.98
C ILE A 59 -18.94 -18.98 -19.09
N VAL A 60 -19.30 -19.79 -18.08
CA VAL A 60 -18.32 -20.43 -17.19
C VAL A 60 -17.98 -21.81 -17.76
N ALA A 61 -16.69 -22.03 -18.07
CA ALA A 61 -16.22 -23.34 -18.46
C ALA A 61 -16.20 -24.30 -17.25
N PRO A 62 -16.65 -25.55 -17.43
CA PRO A 62 -16.49 -26.59 -16.39
C PRO A 62 -15.02 -26.82 -16.01
N ASN A 63 -14.76 -27.17 -14.74
CA ASN A 63 -13.40 -27.39 -14.24
C ASN A 63 -12.59 -28.45 -15.00
N ASN A 64 -13.26 -29.40 -15.62
CA ASN A 64 -12.67 -30.48 -16.41
C ASN A 64 -12.68 -30.20 -17.93
N CYS A 65 -13.01 -28.98 -18.35
CA CYS A 65 -13.03 -28.61 -19.76
C CYS A 65 -11.62 -28.62 -20.34
N THR A 66 -11.40 -29.37 -21.41
CA THR A 66 -10.13 -29.42 -22.15
C THR A 66 -10.19 -28.70 -23.48
N TYR A 67 -11.37 -28.68 -24.11
CA TYR A 67 -11.58 -28.03 -25.41
C TYR A 67 -12.87 -27.24 -25.45
N ILE A 68 -12.84 -26.14 -26.20
CA ILE A 68 -13.96 -25.24 -26.46
C ILE A 68 -14.22 -25.20 -27.95
N ARG A 69 -15.51 -25.29 -28.32
CA ARG A 69 -15.97 -25.15 -29.73
C ARG A 69 -16.95 -23.98 -29.80
N VAL A 70 -16.69 -23.07 -30.72
CA VAL A 70 -17.63 -22.01 -31.10
C VAL A 70 -18.40 -22.46 -32.32
N VAL A 71 -19.71 -22.43 -32.24
CA VAL A 71 -20.60 -22.87 -33.32
C VAL A 71 -21.53 -21.73 -33.72
N LEU A 72 -21.50 -21.39 -34.99
CA LEU A 72 -22.43 -20.47 -35.62
C LEU A 72 -23.68 -21.24 -36.08
N GLN A 73 -24.81 -20.87 -35.56
CA GLN A 73 -26.04 -21.60 -35.77
C GLN A 73 -27.12 -20.70 -36.33
N MET A 74 -27.83 -21.19 -37.34
CA MET A 74 -29.04 -20.60 -37.85
C MET A 74 -30.10 -21.68 -38.06
N ASN A 75 -31.36 -21.31 -37.93
CA ASN A 75 -32.47 -22.20 -38.22
C ASN A 75 -32.71 -22.30 -39.73
N ARG A 76 -33.26 -23.43 -40.19
CA ARG A 76 -33.52 -23.75 -41.61
C ARG A 76 -34.45 -22.74 -42.32
N GLN A 77 -35.20 -21.96 -41.61
CA GLN A 77 -36.13 -20.96 -42.17
C GLN A 77 -35.51 -19.56 -42.34
N MET A 78 -34.23 -19.44 -42.07
CA MET A 78 -33.53 -18.19 -42.35
C MET A 78 -33.11 -18.11 -43.81
N ASN A 79 -33.30 -16.97 -44.45
CA ASN A 79 -32.87 -16.73 -45.80
C ASN A 79 -31.35 -16.60 -45.87
N PHE A 80 -30.75 -15.93 -44.92
CA PHE A 80 -29.30 -15.82 -44.74
C PHE A 80 -28.94 -15.49 -43.32
N ALA A 81 -27.69 -15.75 -42.93
CA ALA A 81 -27.05 -15.25 -41.74
C ALA A 81 -25.54 -15.08 -41.98
N ASP A 82 -25.09 -13.86 -41.90
CA ASP A 82 -23.68 -13.51 -42.02
C ASP A 82 -23.11 -13.20 -40.65
N PHE A 83 -21.96 -13.78 -40.36
CA PHE A 83 -21.26 -13.59 -39.08
C PHE A 83 -19.90 -12.97 -39.33
N THR A 84 -19.51 -12.02 -38.50
CA THR A 84 -18.19 -11.40 -38.52
C THR A 84 -17.71 -10.98 -37.13
N GLY A 85 -16.42 -10.70 -37.00
CA GLY A 85 -15.82 -10.23 -35.78
C GLY A 85 -16.07 -11.14 -34.58
N ILE A 86 -16.04 -12.47 -34.81
CA ILE A 86 -16.27 -13.47 -33.76
C ILE A 86 -15.01 -13.55 -32.89
N TYR A 87 -15.19 -13.43 -31.60
CA TYR A 87 -14.10 -13.55 -30.61
C TYR A 87 -14.52 -14.39 -29.41
N LEU A 88 -13.56 -15.11 -28.90
CA LEU A 88 -13.62 -15.81 -27.62
C LEU A 88 -12.36 -15.48 -26.85
N TYR A 89 -12.50 -14.98 -25.65
CA TYR A 89 -11.39 -14.75 -24.75
C TYR A 89 -11.77 -15.17 -23.33
N PRO A 90 -10.81 -15.66 -22.53
CA PRO A 90 -11.07 -15.92 -21.13
C PRO A 90 -11.24 -14.59 -20.43
N GLU A 91 -12.43 -14.37 -19.88
CA GLU A 91 -12.73 -13.19 -19.08
C GLU A 91 -12.64 -13.61 -17.61
N ALA A 92 -11.55 -13.25 -16.98
CA ALA A 92 -11.41 -13.41 -15.54
C ALA A 92 -11.95 -12.13 -14.89
N PHE A 93 -13.15 -12.19 -14.31
CA PHE A 93 -13.73 -11.08 -13.57
C PHE A 93 -13.16 -11.05 -12.15
N GLY A 94 -12.26 -10.10 -11.92
CA GLY A 94 -11.78 -9.79 -10.59
C GLY A 94 -10.53 -10.54 -10.14
N THR A 95 -10.09 -10.20 -8.95
CA THR A 95 -8.98 -10.82 -8.24
C THR A 95 -9.53 -11.90 -7.31
N GLN A 96 -8.96 -13.09 -7.34
CA GLN A 96 -9.31 -14.17 -6.41
C GLN A 96 -8.36 -14.13 -5.21
N TYR A 97 -8.93 -14.28 -4.01
CA TYR A 97 -8.19 -14.38 -2.76
C TYR A 97 -8.41 -15.75 -2.11
N ILE A 98 -7.34 -16.31 -1.55
CA ILE A 98 -7.39 -17.55 -0.78
C ILE A 98 -6.84 -17.23 0.60
N TYR A 99 -7.59 -17.62 1.63
CA TYR A 99 -7.26 -17.38 3.03
C TYR A 99 -6.98 -18.70 3.75
N ASP A 100 -6.23 -18.65 4.84
CA ASP A 100 -6.12 -19.77 5.77
C ASP A 100 -7.30 -19.77 6.77
N LYS A 101 -7.24 -20.71 7.73
CA LYS A 101 -8.29 -20.86 8.77
C LYS A 101 -8.37 -19.67 9.73
N ASN A 102 -7.29 -18.89 9.86
CA ASN A 102 -7.21 -17.72 10.73
C ASN A 102 -7.63 -16.42 10.01
N GLY A 103 -7.86 -16.47 8.70
CA GLY A 103 -8.23 -15.32 7.90
C GLY A 103 -7.04 -14.61 7.23
N ASN A 104 -5.83 -15.15 7.30
CA ASN A 104 -4.67 -14.60 6.64
C ASN A 104 -4.71 -14.87 5.14
N ARG A 105 -4.41 -13.87 4.33
CA ARG A 105 -4.43 -13.98 2.87
C ARG A 105 -3.20 -14.74 2.35
N LYS A 106 -3.34 -16.04 2.11
CA LYS A 106 -2.26 -16.89 1.58
C LYS A 106 -1.98 -16.67 0.11
N THR A 107 -3.00 -16.34 -0.67
CA THR A 107 -2.84 -16.21 -2.12
C THR A 107 -3.72 -15.08 -2.65
N ARG A 108 -3.17 -14.32 -3.60
CA ARG A 108 -3.91 -13.40 -4.46
C ARG A 108 -3.62 -13.78 -5.91
N LYS A 109 -4.64 -14.23 -6.64
CA LYS A 109 -4.56 -14.49 -8.08
C LYS A 109 -5.10 -13.28 -8.84
N MET A 110 -4.29 -12.75 -9.74
CA MET A 110 -4.65 -11.58 -10.54
C MET A 110 -5.33 -11.98 -11.85
N LEU A 111 -6.04 -11.05 -12.43
CA LEU A 111 -6.82 -11.19 -13.65
C LEU A 111 -6.04 -11.84 -14.82
N TYR A 112 -4.77 -11.52 -14.97
CA TYR A 112 -3.91 -11.96 -16.07
C TYR A 112 -2.92 -13.06 -15.67
N GLY A 113 -3.26 -13.88 -14.68
CA GLY A 113 -2.48 -15.07 -14.31
C GLY A 113 -1.34 -14.83 -13.33
N GLY A 114 -1.08 -13.60 -12.92
CA GLY A 114 -0.13 -13.32 -11.83
C GLY A 114 -0.64 -13.85 -10.49
N GLN A 115 0.25 -14.43 -9.68
CA GLN A 115 -0.08 -14.94 -8.36
C GLN A 115 0.91 -14.46 -7.33
N GLU A 116 0.41 -13.84 -6.25
CA GLU A 116 1.14 -13.55 -5.03
C GLU A 116 0.90 -14.67 -4.02
N LYS A 117 1.93 -15.02 -3.24
CA LYS A 117 1.85 -16.02 -2.17
C LYS A 117 2.41 -15.46 -0.88
N SER A 118 1.75 -15.77 0.22
CA SER A 118 2.17 -15.41 1.58
C SER A 118 2.10 -16.64 2.50
N GLU A 119 3.07 -16.74 3.40
CA GLU A 119 3.11 -17.74 4.45
C GLU A 119 3.11 -17.02 5.79
N PHE A 120 2.48 -17.62 6.80
CA PHE A 120 2.31 -17.06 8.14
C PHE A 120 2.75 -18.08 9.18
N ASP A 121 3.21 -17.61 10.35
CA ASP A 121 3.45 -18.45 11.51
C ASP A 121 2.16 -18.67 12.32
N ASP A 122 2.28 -19.43 13.43
CA ASP A 122 1.13 -19.75 14.29
C ASP A 122 0.60 -18.54 15.09
N ALA A 123 1.35 -17.44 15.13
CA ALA A 123 0.94 -16.15 15.71
C ALA A 123 0.42 -15.17 14.64
N ASP A 124 0.14 -15.65 13.42
CA ASP A 124 -0.36 -14.86 12.28
C ASP A 124 0.61 -13.78 11.75
N ASN A 125 1.90 -13.88 12.03
CA ASN A 125 2.90 -13.01 11.43
C ASN A 125 3.24 -13.48 10.02
N LEU A 126 3.40 -12.55 9.09
CA LEU A 126 3.86 -12.83 7.73
C LEU A 126 5.33 -13.29 7.74
N THR A 127 5.60 -14.56 7.45
CA THR A 127 6.97 -15.12 7.44
C THR A 127 7.60 -15.12 6.05
N LYS A 128 6.77 -15.16 4.99
CA LYS A 128 7.27 -15.16 3.62
C LYS A 128 6.28 -14.53 2.66
N HIS A 129 6.78 -13.77 1.70
CA HIS A 129 5.98 -13.19 0.63
C HIS A 129 6.67 -13.32 -0.72
N THR A 130 5.94 -13.83 -1.71
CA THR A 130 6.36 -13.94 -3.10
C THR A 130 5.46 -13.06 -3.96
N ALA A 131 6.01 -12.04 -4.59
CA ALA A 131 5.26 -11.15 -5.47
C ALA A 131 4.89 -11.85 -6.79
N ALA A 132 3.85 -11.36 -7.44
CA ALA A 132 3.38 -11.90 -8.71
C ALA A 132 4.47 -11.89 -9.79
N GLY A 133 4.62 -13.03 -10.49
CA GLY A 133 5.62 -13.20 -11.54
C GLY A 133 7.07 -13.32 -11.03
N ARG A 134 7.26 -13.49 -9.72
CA ARG A 134 8.60 -13.70 -9.13
C ARG A 134 8.76 -15.13 -8.63
N THR A 135 9.99 -15.63 -8.70
CA THR A 135 10.40 -16.94 -8.14
C THR A 135 11.09 -16.79 -6.79
N VAL A 136 11.56 -15.60 -6.47
CA VAL A 136 12.25 -15.27 -5.22
C VAL A 136 11.31 -14.54 -4.26
N SER A 137 11.47 -14.77 -2.98
CA SER A 137 10.59 -14.30 -1.92
C SER A 137 11.31 -13.37 -0.96
N SER A 138 10.57 -12.46 -0.32
CA SER A 138 10.98 -11.84 0.93
C SER A 138 10.68 -12.79 2.08
N THR A 139 11.54 -12.83 3.10
CA THR A 139 11.30 -13.56 4.35
C THR A 139 11.36 -12.63 5.54
N PHE A 140 10.60 -12.96 6.58
CA PHE A 140 10.43 -12.15 7.78
C PHE A 140 10.53 -13.06 9.01
N HIS A 141 11.17 -12.59 10.06
CA HIS A 141 11.42 -13.35 11.28
C HIS A 141 11.07 -12.51 12.51
N TYR A 142 10.24 -13.05 13.38
CA TYR A 142 9.67 -12.37 14.56
C TYR A 142 10.15 -12.98 15.89
N GLY A 143 10.96 -14.04 15.85
CA GLY A 143 11.50 -14.75 16.98
C GLY A 143 11.46 -16.26 16.78
N ASP A 144 12.25 -16.97 17.61
CA ASP A 144 12.37 -18.43 17.56
C ASP A 144 11.35 -19.13 18.46
N THR A 145 10.74 -18.40 19.39
CA THR A 145 9.74 -18.93 20.33
C THR A 145 8.36 -18.35 20.06
N GLU A 146 7.31 -19.11 20.41
CA GLU A 146 5.92 -18.65 20.31
C GLU A 146 5.68 -17.34 21.08
N ALA A 147 6.34 -17.18 22.25
CA ALA A 147 6.22 -15.98 23.07
C ALA A 147 6.83 -14.73 22.39
N GLU A 148 7.89 -14.90 21.62
CA GLU A 148 8.48 -13.83 20.80
C GLU A 148 7.60 -13.50 19.60
N GLN A 149 7.11 -14.50 18.89
CA GLN A 149 6.24 -14.35 17.72
C GLN A 149 4.94 -13.62 18.09
N LYS A 150 4.37 -13.90 19.26
CA LYS A 150 3.17 -13.21 19.80
C LYS A 150 3.37 -11.74 20.12
N LYS A 151 4.60 -11.25 20.18
CA LYS A 151 4.89 -9.80 20.29
C LYS A 151 4.72 -9.06 18.97
N HIS A 152 4.68 -9.79 17.85
CA HIS A 152 4.56 -9.24 16.48
C HIS A 152 5.67 -8.24 16.10
N LEU A 153 6.84 -8.32 16.73
CA LEU A 153 7.97 -7.44 16.48
C LEU A 153 8.90 -8.07 15.43
N LEU A 154 9.06 -7.42 14.30
CA LEU A 154 9.93 -7.89 13.21
C LEU A 154 11.40 -7.76 13.61
N LEU A 155 12.11 -8.87 13.81
CA LEU A 155 13.53 -8.88 14.18
C LEU A 155 14.46 -8.89 12.97
N LYS A 156 14.02 -9.52 11.86
CA LYS A 156 14.84 -9.65 10.66
C LYS A 156 13.94 -9.77 9.42
N SER A 157 14.35 -9.13 8.34
CA SER A 157 13.80 -9.41 7.01
C SER A 157 14.91 -9.62 5.99
N ILE A 158 14.65 -10.47 4.99
CA ILE A 158 15.53 -10.72 3.86
C ILE A 158 14.75 -10.39 2.59
N ALA A 159 15.25 -9.43 1.83
CA ALA A 159 14.66 -9.07 0.55
C ALA A 159 14.95 -10.14 -0.51
N PRO A 160 14.19 -10.20 -1.64
CA PRO A 160 14.38 -11.19 -2.70
C PRO A 160 15.81 -11.26 -3.27
N LEU A 161 16.55 -10.16 -3.25
CA LEU A 161 17.93 -10.07 -3.72
C LEU A 161 18.96 -10.30 -2.59
N GLY A 162 18.52 -10.76 -1.42
CA GLY A 162 19.39 -11.15 -0.32
C GLY A 162 19.78 -10.01 0.63
N SER A 163 19.37 -8.76 0.40
CA SER A 163 19.57 -7.68 1.37
C SER A 163 18.87 -8.00 2.69
N VAL A 164 19.58 -7.83 3.79
CA VAL A 164 19.12 -8.19 5.14
C VAL A 164 18.90 -6.93 5.94
N SER A 165 17.69 -6.81 6.52
CA SER A 165 17.39 -5.81 7.55
C SER A 165 17.24 -6.50 8.90
N LYS A 166 17.79 -5.88 9.95
CA LYS A 166 17.67 -6.34 11.35
C LYS A 166 17.17 -5.20 12.23
N PHE A 167 16.37 -5.56 13.21
CA PHE A 167 15.75 -4.63 14.14
C PHE A 167 15.93 -5.13 15.57
N SER A 168 16.00 -4.22 16.52
CA SER A 168 15.90 -4.53 17.95
C SER A 168 14.97 -3.54 18.61
N TYR A 169 14.39 -3.95 19.73
CA TYR A 169 13.35 -3.21 20.44
C TYR A 169 13.63 -3.20 21.94
N ASP A 170 13.08 -2.21 22.62
CA ASP A 170 13.03 -2.19 24.08
C ASP A 170 11.89 -3.08 24.61
N ASN A 171 11.71 -3.07 25.94
CA ASN A 171 10.65 -3.85 26.59
C ASN A 171 9.24 -3.31 26.32
N PHE A 172 9.11 -2.09 25.79
CA PHE A 172 7.84 -1.47 25.43
C PHE A 172 7.47 -1.70 23.96
N GLY A 173 8.40 -2.27 23.15
CA GLY A 173 8.23 -2.47 21.71
C GLY A 173 8.73 -1.30 20.87
N ASN A 174 9.41 -0.33 21.43
CA ASN A 174 9.99 0.78 20.68
C ASN A 174 11.26 0.35 19.92
N PRO A 175 11.46 0.76 18.67
CA PRO A 175 12.62 0.36 17.89
C PRO A 175 13.90 1.03 18.40
N LEU A 176 14.86 0.23 18.90
CA LEU A 176 16.17 0.68 19.36
C LEU A 176 17.18 0.78 18.23
N THR A 177 17.18 -0.23 17.32
CA THR A 177 18.13 -0.23 16.21
C THR A 177 17.44 -0.67 14.93
N SER A 178 17.87 -0.07 13.82
CA SER A 178 17.61 -0.57 12.47
C SER A 178 18.92 -0.69 11.72
N GLN A 179 19.16 -1.86 11.12
CA GLN A 179 20.39 -2.14 10.39
C GLN A 179 20.06 -2.74 9.03
N VAL A 180 20.69 -2.27 7.97
CA VAL A 180 20.57 -2.82 6.62
C VAL A 180 21.94 -3.24 6.12
N GLN A 181 22.02 -4.46 5.59
CA GLN A 181 23.23 -5.06 5.04
C GLN A 181 22.93 -5.59 3.63
N ASN A 182 23.79 -5.33 2.67
CA ASN A 182 23.65 -5.90 1.33
C ASN A 182 24.13 -7.36 1.30
N ALA A 183 23.48 -8.22 0.49
CA ALA A 183 23.80 -9.64 0.38
C ALA A 183 25.23 -9.94 -0.07
N ASP A 184 25.72 -9.13 -1.01
CA ASP A 184 26.98 -9.37 -1.71
C ASP A 184 28.19 -8.70 -1.03
N THR A 185 27.98 -8.05 0.11
CA THR A 185 29.04 -7.33 0.81
C THR A 185 29.55 -8.08 2.02
N ASN A 186 30.80 -7.82 2.37
CA ASN A 186 31.39 -8.24 3.63
C ASN A 186 30.39 -8.02 4.79
N PRO A 187 30.08 -9.04 5.62
CA PRO A 187 29.15 -8.95 6.74
C PRO A 187 29.45 -7.82 7.74
N SER A 188 30.63 -7.23 7.68
CA SER A 188 31.01 -6.04 8.45
C SER A 188 30.50 -4.72 7.86
N TYR A 189 29.94 -4.71 6.64
CA TYR A 189 29.47 -3.49 5.98
C TYR A 189 27.97 -3.37 6.12
N PHE A 190 27.51 -2.47 6.95
CA PHE A 190 26.10 -2.22 7.19
C PHE A 190 25.83 -0.75 7.46
N ILE A 191 24.60 -0.34 7.18
CA ILE A 191 24.04 0.95 7.54
C ILE A 191 23.19 0.73 8.79
N ARG A 192 23.46 1.46 9.87
CA ARG A 192 22.76 1.29 11.15
C ARG A 192 22.28 2.64 11.70
N GLY A 193 21.03 2.70 12.09
CA GLY A 193 20.45 3.75 12.90
C GLY A 193 20.21 3.26 14.33
N GLU A 194 20.32 4.14 15.32
CA GLU A 194 20.06 3.85 16.73
C GLU A 194 19.11 4.92 17.30
N THR A 195 18.22 4.51 18.18
CA THR A 195 17.27 5.40 18.86
C THR A 195 17.25 5.04 20.34
N SER A 196 17.31 6.04 21.22
CA SER A 196 17.16 5.87 22.67
C SER A 196 15.89 6.58 23.13
N TYR A 197 15.30 6.06 24.17
CA TYR A 197 14.05 6.55 24.73
C TYR A 197 14.23 6.92 26.21
N THR A 198 13.27 7.62 26.78
CA THR A 198 13.12 7.80 28.22
C THR A 198 12.92 6.44 28.91
N ASP A 199 13.18 6.37 30.22
CA ASP A 199 13.09 5.12 31.01
C ASP A 199 11.68 4.50 30.97
N ASP A 200 10.64 5.32 30.76
CA ASP A 200 9.25 4.91 30.61
C ASP A 200 8.87 4.55 29.16
N GLY A 201 9.81 4.67 28.22
CA GLY A 201 9.63 4.34 26.80
C GLY A 201 8.77 5.33 25.99
N ASN A 202 8.33 6.42 26.58
CA ASN A 202 7.34 7.31 25.95
C ASN A 202 7.93 8.31 24.95
N TYR A 203 9.18 8.73 25.12
CA TYR A 203 9.77 9.79 24.31
C TYR A 203 11.17 9.42 23.82
N VAL A 204 11.48 9.85 22.59
CA VAL A 204 12.82 9.71 22.00
C VAL A 204 13.75 10.76 22.60
N THR A 205 14.87 10.30 23.18
CA THR A 205 15.90 11.15 23.78
C THR A 205 17.13 11.32 22.90
N GLU A 206 17.45 10.31 22.09
CA GLU A 206 18.60 10.36 21.21
C GLU A 206 18.32 9.60 19.90
N GLN A 207 18.76 10.16 18.78
CA GLN A 207 18.79 9.49 17.48
C GLN A 207 20.18 9.60 16.89
N LYS A 208 20.73 8.45 16.47
CA LYS A 208 22.03 8.35 15.82
C LYS A 208 21.88 7.78 14.42
N ASP A 209 22.37 8.51 13.43
CA ASP A 209 22.36 8.09 12.04
C ASP A 209 23.50 7.11 11.72
N ALA A 210 23.48 6.58 10.49
CA ALA A 210 24.49 5.64 9.99
C ALA A 210 25.92 6.23 9.88
N ARG A 211 26.06 7.55 9.94
CA ARG A 211 27.34 8.26 9.91
C ARG A 211 27.83 8.59 11.34
N GLY A 212 27.11 8.12 12.36
CA GLY A 212 27.39 8.39 13.75
C GLY A 212 27.00 9.80 14.22
N LYS A 213 26.19 10.52 13.43
CA LYS A 213 25.67 11.81 13.80
C LYS A 213 24.53 11.65 14.78
N ILE A 214 24.57 12.41 15.87
CA ILE A 214 23.66 12.28 16.99
C ILE A 214 22.84 13.56 17.12
N VAL A 215 21.54 13.40 17.23
CA VAL A 215 20.59 14.44 17.67
C VAL A 215 20.04 14.04 19.03
N ARG A 216 20.06 14.97 20.01
CA ARG A 216 19.53 14.76 21.35
C ARG A 216 18.34 15.64 21.58
N THR A 217 17.34 15.10 22.24
CA THR A 217 16.11 15.81 22.61
C THR A 217 15.90 15.65 24.11
N GLU A 218 15.75 16.77 24.83
CA GLU A 218 15.31 16.76 26.21
C GLU A 218 13.81 17.09 26.27
N ILE A 219 13.09 16.39 27.13
CA ILE A 219 11.63 16.48 27.24
C ILE A 219 11.25 16.62 28.70
N ASP A 220 10.28 17.48 28.95
CA ASP A 220 9.56 17.51 30.22
C ASP A 220 8.60 16.32 30.28
N PRO A 221 8.86 15.29 31.10
CA PRO A 221 8.05 14.05 31.08
C PRO A 221 6.63 14.28 31.62
N GLN A 222 6.41 15.33 32.43
CA GLN A 222 5.08 15.64 32.98
C GLN A 222 4.17 16.28 31.92
N ARG A 223 4.76 17.11 31.07
CA ARG A 223 4.02 17.88 30.07
C ARG A 223 4.11 17.29 28.68
N GLY A 224 5.09 16.41 28.41
CA GLY A 224 5.38 15.85 27.07
C GLY A 224 5.90 16.91 26.10
N THR A 225 6.47 18.02 26.61
CA THR A 225 6.98 19.09 25.76
C THR A 225 8.49 18.99 25.62
N THR A 226 9.02 19.26 24.43
CA THR A 226 10.46 19.30 24.17
C THR A 226 11.07 20.55 24.81
N THR A 227 12.01 20.38 25.73
CA THR A 227 12.70 21.50 26.41
C THR A 227 13.96 21.93 25.69
N SER A 228 14.67 20.99 25.04
CA SER A 228 15.82 21.31 24.19
C SER A 228 16.01 20.28 23.07
N VAL A 229 16.65 20.72 21.97
CA VAL A 229 17.14 19.86 20.89
C VAL A 229 18.59 20.27 20.62
N THR A 230 19.50 19.28 20.67
CA THR A 230 20.89 19.44 20.27
C THR A 230 21.16 18.71 18.96
N ASP A 231 21.58 19.44 17.95
CA ASP A 231 21.87 18.89 16.63
C ASP A 231 23.21 18.13 16.58
N ALA A 232 23.49 17.49 15.46
CA ALA A 232 24.72 16.71 15.23
C ALA A 232 26.03 17.56 15.22
N LYS A 233 25.93 18.88 15.21
CA LYS A 233 27.06 19.82 15.32
C LYS A 233 27.24 20.33 16.75
N GLY A 234 26.37 19.90 17.68
CA GLY A 234 26.38 20.35 19.07
C GLY A 234 25.69 21.69 19.27
N GLN A 235 24.90 22.16 18.30
CA GLN A 235 24.10 23.37 18.47
C GLN A 235 22.79 23.00 19.16
N THR A 236 22.49 23.75 20.25
CA THR A 236 21.29 23.50 21.06
C THR A 236 20.29 24.63 20.88
N VAL A 237 19.04 24.25 20.66
CA VAL A 237 17.87 25.13 20.73
C VAL A 237 17.06 24.74 21.96
N GLU A 238 16.81 25.71 22.83
CA GLU A 238 15.98 25.56 24.02
C GLU A 238 14.59 26.14 23.76
N TYR A 239 13.56 25.54 24.36
CA TYR A 239 12.16 25.94 24.22
C TYR A 239 11.55 26.21 25.59
N LYS A 240 10.77 27.28 25.71
CA LYS A 240 9.93 27.55 26.85
C LYS A 240 8.47 27.62 26.44
N TYR A 241 7.61 27.18 27.34
CA TYR A 241 6.18 27.06 27.09
C TYR A 241 5.37 27.80 28.18
N ASP A 242 4.18 28.24 27.79
CA ASP A 242 3.18 28.71 28.75
C ASP A 242 2.40 27.53 29.37
N GLU A 243 1.40 27.86 30.19
CA GLU A 243 0.54 26.87 30.85
C GLU A 243 -0.34 26.09 29.82
N LEU A 244 -0.61 26.66 28.65
CA LEU A 244 -1.35 26.04 27.55
C LEU A 244 -0.45 25.22 26.61
N ARG A 245 0.84 25.06 26.95
CA ARG A 245 1.87 24.36 26.17
C ARG A 245 2.17 25.00 24.81
N ARG A 246 1.93 26.31 24.67
CA ARG A 246 2.36 27.09 23.50
C ARG A 246 3.80 27.57 23.74
N ILE A 247 4.62 27.59 22.67
CA ILE A 247 6.00 28.07 22.74
C ILE A 247 5.97 29.59 22.99
N VAL A 248 6.52 30.03 24.09
CA VAL A 248 6.67 31.47 24.40
C VAL A 248 8.08 31.97 24.14
N LYS A 249 9.09 31.10 24.13
CA LYS A 249 10.47 31.47 23.81
C LYS A 249 11.23 30.32 23.18
N THR A 250 12.03 30.63 22.18
CA THR A 250 13.09 29.74 21.65
C THR A 250 14.42 30.45 21.79
N SER A 251 15.48 29.73 22.22
CA SER A 251 16.82 30.26 22.37
C SER A 251 17.85 29.34 21.74
N ALA A 252 18.77 29.88 20.96
CA ALA A 252 19.85 29.14 20.36
C ALA A 252 21.21 29.78 20.69
N LYS A 253 22.13 28.95 21.18
CA LYS A 253 23.54 29.35 21.29
C LYS A 253 24.26 28.98 20.00
N MET A 254 24.74 29.96 19.30
CA MET A 254 25.51 29.78 18.07
C MET A 254 26.98 29.42 18.37
N GLY A 255 27.20 28.15 18.79
CA GLY A 255 28.54 27.58 19.02
C GLY A 255 29.09 27.75 20.45
N ALA A 256 30.16 26.99 20.72
CA ALA A 256 30.78 26.89 22.04
C ALA A 256 31.78 28.04 22.36
N LYS A 257 31.91 29.05 21.50
CA LYS A 257 32.82 30.17 21.73
C LYS A 257 32.23 31.16 22.75
N GLU A 258 33.03 31.48 23.74
CA GLU A 258 32.74 32.54 24.66
C GLU A 258 32.55 33.89 23.93
N GLY A 259 31.47 34.62 24.23
CA GLY A 259 31.17 35.91 23.58
C GLY A 259 30.26 35.90 22.36
N ILE A 260 29.78 34.71 21.93
CA ILE A 260 28.73 34.66 20.91
C ILE A 260 27.36 34.89 21.55
N PRO A 261 26.56 35.88 21.12
CA PRO A 261 25.26 36.14 21.69
C PRO A 261 24.28 34.97 21.46
N THR A 262 23.39 34.77 22.42
CA THR A 262 22.29 33.83 22.29
C THR A 262 21.20 34.53 21.47
N ILE A 263 20.91 33.91 20.32
CA ILE A 263 19.74 34.32 19.50
C ILE A 263 18.47 33.77 20.15
N HIS A 264 17.44 34.62 20.30
CA HIS A 264 16.16 34.11 20.77
C HIS A 264 14.99 34.77 20.06
N ASN A 265 13.89 34.05 20.03
CA ASN A 265 12.59 34.57 19.65
C ASN A 265 11.67 34.48 20.88
N GLU A 266 10.88 35.51 21.07
CA GLU A 266 9.79 35.54 22.02
C GLU A 266 8.47 35.65 21.28
N TYR A 267 7.47 34.90 21.75
CA TYR A 267 6.17 34.78 21.10
C TYR A 267 5.10 35.25 22.07
N THR A 268 4.30 36.20 21.64
CA THR A 268 3.17 36.73 22.42
C THR A 268 1.86 36.28 21.77
N TYR A 269 0.94 35.84 22.60
CA TYR A 269 -0.37 35.37 22.18
C TYR A 269 -1.47 36.24 22.78
N ASP A 270 -2.54 36.45 22.00
CA ASP A 270 -3.78 37.04 22.46
C ASP A 270 -4.39 36.21 23.59
N GLU A 271 -4.71 36.81 24.74
CA GLU A 271 -5.27 36.13 25.90
C GLU A 271 -6.69 35.57 25.66
N GLN A 272 -7.48 36.19 24.77
CA GLN A 272 -8.88 35.82 24.57
C GLN A 272 -9.02 34.69 23.48
N ARG A 273 -8.23 34.77 22.42
CA ARG A 273 -8.33 33.88 21.28
C ARG A 273 -7.19 32.88 21.18
N GLY A 274 -6.09 33.11 21.90
CA GLY A 274 -4.91 32.27 21.83
C GLY A 274 -4.09 32.39 20.54
N ASN A 275 -4.37 33.39 19.71
CA ASN A 275 -3.66 33.61 18.45
C ASN A 275 -2.31 34.28 18.69
N LEU A 276 -1.31 33.97 17.86
CA LEU A 276 0.00 34.63 17.88
C LEU A 276 -0.17 36.07 17.38
N VAL A 277 0.23 37.05 18.19
CA VAL A 277 0.12 38.48 17.87
C VAL A 277 1.45 39.18 17.71
N GLU A 278 2.54 38.65 18.30
CA GLU A 278 3.87 39.22 18.15
C GLU A 278 4.95 38.16 18.16
N ILE A 279 5.97 38.33 17.32
CA ILE A 279 7.26 37.65 17.43
C ILE A 279 8.34 38.70 17.58
N ARG A 280 9.11 38.62 18.65
CA ARG A 280 10.27 39.45 18.89
C ARG A 280 11.54 38.63 18.65
N HIS A 281 12.33 39.04 17.67
CA HIS A 281 13.57 38.38 17.29
C HIS A 281 14.79 39.16 17.73
N ASN A 282 15.62 38.55 18.58
CA ASN A 282 16.87 39.11 19.10
C ASN A 282 18.06 38.31 18.56
N THR A 283 19.04 38.99 17.94
CA THR A 283 20.22 38.37 17.32
C THR A 283 21.54 38.66 18.00
N ASP A 284 21.59 39.68 18.86
CA ASP A 284 22.86 40.19 19.45
C ASP A 284 22.85 40.33 20.97
N GLY A 285 21.75 39.97 21.62
CA GLY A 285 21.55 40.11 23.06
C GLY A 285 21.17 41.52 23.51
N ASN A 286 21.04 42.48 22.60
CA ASN A 286 20.62 43.85 22.88
C ASN A 286 19.17 44.10 22.48
N ALA A 287 18.27 44.29 23.45
CA ALA A 287 16.85 44.47 23.19
C ALA A 287 16.53 45.73 22.34
N ALA A 288 17.43 46.68 22.27
CA ALA A 288 17.24 47.85 21.37
C ALA A 288 17.34 47.53 19.88
N ASN A 289 17.92 46.39 19.54
CA ASN A 289 18.12 45.91 18.17
C ASN A 289 17.12 44.80 17.79
N ASP A 290 16.11 44.53 18.63
CA ASP A 290 15.10 43.52 18.34
C ASP A 290 14.30 43.86 17.10
N VAL A 291 14.11 42.84 16.25
CA VAL A 291 13.17 42.94 15.15
C VAL A 291 11.81 42.41 15.61
N VAL A 292 10.79 43.25 15.54
CA VAL A 292 9.45 42.88 16.00
C VAL A 292 8.52 42.73 14.81
N TYR A 293 7.86 41.57 14.74
CA TYR A 293 6.79 41.26 13.82
C TYR A 293 5.47 41.26 14.57
N SER A 294 4.54 42.11 14.17
CA SER A 294 3.19 42.16 14.75
C SER A 294 2.19 41.63 13.76
N PHE A 295 1.23 40.86 14.24
CA PHE A 295 0.19 40.20 13.43
C PHE A 295 -1.18 40.71 13.86
N GLU A 296 -1.93 41.26 12.91
CA GLU A 296 -3.33 41.58 13.09
C GLU A 296 -4.18 40.48 12.45
N GLN A 297 -5.23 40.08 13.13
CA GLN A 297 -6.12 39.02 12.63
C GLN A 297 -7.56 39.52 12.61
N ASP A 298 -8.30 39.15 11.58
CA ASP A 298 -9.73 39.41 11.49
C ASP A 298 -10.54 38.54 12.47
N ALA A 299 -11.84 38.73 12.51
CA ALA A 299 -12.76 37.99 13.38
C ALA A 299 -12.77 36.47 13.09
N LEU A 300 -12.24 36.01 11.94
CA LEU A 300 -12.13 34.63 11.52
C LEU A 300 -10.71 34.06 11.74
N GLY A 301 -9.80 34.82 12.36
CA GLY A 301 -8.42 34.40 12.61
C GLY A 301 -7.50 34.45 11.37
N ARG A 302 -7.88 35.15 10.30
CA ARG A 302 -7.05 35.32 9.11
C ARG A 302 -6.13 36.53 9.27
N GLN A 303 -4.83 36.36 8.95
CA GLN A 303 -3.81 37.40 8.87
C GLN A 303 -3.95 38.24 7.61
#